data_c05a522fd7cda4d2eb84212c0d10ff1e
#
_entry.id   c05a522fd7cda4d2eb84212c0d10ff1e
#
_cell.length_a   1.000
_cell.length_b   1.000
_cell.length_c   1.000
_cell.angle_alpha   90.00
_cell.angle_beta   90.00
_cell.angle_gamma   90.00
#
_symmetry.space_group_name_H-M   'P 1'
#
loop_
_entity.id
_entity.type
_entity.pdbx_description
1 polymer ?
#
loop_
_entity_poly.entity_id
_entity_poly.type
_entity_poly.pdbx_seq_one_letter_code
_entity_poly.pdbx_strand_id
1 'polypeptide(L)'
;MTSSESILNIYKSRNTLIEILQQREFNVDDYNEFSINEINVMFNNNQLDLLLENNNNKIFVKYYLGKSLRPNNILEIAEDLFNLEEILNKTDELLIIVKDDINDSIKNTLIQLWEQQNIFISIISLKRLQYNILNHVLVPKHIIMS
;
A
#
# COMPACT_ATOMS: atom_id res chain seq x y z
N MET A 1 6.72 18.73 -8.45
CA MET A 1 5.51 19.49 -8.74
C MET A 1 4.30 18.58 -8.80
N THR A 2 3.26 18.96 -8.14
CA THR A 2 2.03 18.19 -8.19
C THR A 2 1.12 18.79 -9.24
N SER A 3 0.85 18.06 -10.29
CA SER A 3 -0.10 18.48 -11.29
C SER A 3 -1.48 17.96 -10.95
N SER A 4 -2.49 18.54 -11.58
CA SER A 4 -3.86 18.04 -11.44
C SER A 4 -3.97 16.57 -11.85
N GLU A 5 -3.18 16.17 -12.83
CA GLU A 5 -3.15 14.80 -13.29
C GLU A 5 -2.62 13.87 -12.21
N SER A 6 -1.57 14.28 -11.50
CA SER A 6 -1.02 13.46 -10.41
C SER A 6 -2.03 13.28 -9.29
N ILE A 7 -2.72 14.33 -8.91
CA ILE A 7 -3.75 14.24 -7.88
C ILE A 7 -4.90 13.36 -8.33
N LEU A 8 -5.31 13.47 -9.59
CA LEU A 8 -6.35 12.63 -10.13
C LEU A 8 -5.95 11.15 -10.10
N ASN A 9 -4.70 10.86 -10.44
CA ASN A 9 -4.19 9.49 -10.41
C ASN A 9 -4.18 8.93 -8.99
N ILE A 10 -3.78 9.74 -8.02
CA ILE A 10 -3.80 9.35 -6.61
C ILE A 10 -5.24 9.09 -6.17
N TYR A 11 -6.15 9.98 -6.54
CA TYR A 11 -7.57 9.84 -6.21
C TYR A 11 -8.15 8.53 -6.77
N LYS A 12 -7.91 8.25 -8.05
CA LYS A 12 -8.40 7.03 -8.67
C LYS A 12 -7.81 5.78 -8.04
N SER A 13 -6.50 5.78 -7.79
CA SER A 13 -5.85 4.63 -7.19
C SER A 13 -6.34 4.39 -5.78
N ARG A 14 -6.62 5.46 -5.05
CA ARG A 14 -7.15 5.35 -3.70
C ARG A 14 -8.55 4.71 -3.70
N ASN A 15 -9.39 5.12 -4.62
CA ASN A 15 -10.72 4.52 -4.75
C ASN A 15 -10.63 3.04 -5.09
N THR A 16 -9.73 2.68 -5.99
CA THR A 16 -9.49 1.28 -6.35
C THR A 16 -9.00 0.49 -5.14
N LEU A 17 -8.06 1.06 -4.39
CA LEU A 17 -7.51 0.43 -3.21
C LEU A 17 -8.59 0.19 -2.15
N ILE A 18 -9.40 1.20 -1.87
CA ILE A 18 -10.49 1.09 -0.90
C ILE A 18 -11.46 -0.02 -1.31
N GLU A 19 -11.78 -0.08 -2.60
CA GLU A 19 -12.66 -1.12 -3.13
C GLU A 19 -12.08 -2.52 -2.92
N ILE A 20 -10.78 -2.68 -3.19
CA ILE A 20 -10.08 -3.95 -2.98
C ILE A 20 -10.08 -4.34 -1.51
N LEU A 21 -9.77 -3.40 -0.63
CA LEU A 21 -9.71 -3.68 0.80
C LEU A 21 -11.08 -3.98 1.38
N GLN A 22 -12.11 -3.31 0.89
CA GLN A 22 -13.48 -3.59 1.30
C GLN A 22 -13.89 -5.02 0.92
N GLN A 23 -13.48 -5.48 -0.25
CA GLN A 23 -13.75 -6.85 -0.67
C GLN A 23 -13.00 -7.87 0.16
N ARG A 24 -11.90 -7.48 0.78
CA ARG A 24 -11.15 -8.31 1.73
C ARG A 24 -11.66 -8.15 3.15
N GLU A 25 -12.80 -7.50 3.32
CA GLU A 25 -13.49 -7.33 4.60
C GLU A 25 -12.76 -6.43 5.59
N PHE A 26 -11.87 -5.57 5.12
CA PHE A 26 -11.29 -4.54 5.97
C PHE A 26 -12.30 -3.42 6.19
N ASN A 27 -12.25 -2.83 7.37
CA ASN A 27 -13.11 -1.69 7.70
C ASN A 27 -12.54 -0.41 7.07
N VAL A 28 -13.24 0.11 6.07
CA VAL A 28 -12.81 1.28 5.32
C VAL A 28 -13.60 2.54 5.67
N ASP A 29 -14.43 2.48 6.70
CA ASP A 29 -15.36 3.57 7.01
C ASP A 29 -14.67 4.90 7.23
N ASP A 30 -13.51 4.92 7.87
CA ASP A 30 -12.78 6.16 8.16
C ASP A 30 -12.07 6.73 6.95
N TYR A 31 -11.96 5.99 5.86
CA TYR A 31 -11.15 6.36 4.71
C TYR A 31 -11.94 6.41 3.41
N ASN A 32 -13.21 6.16 3.49
CA ASN A 32 -14.10 6.10 2.34
C ASN A 32 -14.64 7.49 2.02
N GLU A 33 -15.02 7.68 0.76
CA GLU A 33 -15.76 8.88 0.33
C GLU A 33 -15.04 10.22 0.47
N PHE A 34 -13.72 10.24 0.34
CA PHE A 34 -13.00 11.50 0.27
C PHE A 34 -13.12 12.10 -1.13
N SER A 35 -13.32 13.41 -1.19
CA SER A 35 -13.31 14.14 -2.44
C SER A 35 -11.88 14.29 -2.96
N ILE A 36 -11.77 14.68 -4.24
CA ILE A 36 -10.44 14.92 -4.82
C ILE A 36 -9.71 16.06 -4.12
N ASN A 37 -10.45 17.07 -3.65
CA ASN A 37 -9.84 18.17 -2.90
C ASN A 37 -9.30 17.71 -1.55
N GLU A 38 -10.03 16.83 -0.87
CA GLU A 38 -9.57 16.27 0.39
C GLU A 38 -8.32 15.42 0.20
N ILE A 39 -8.27 14.63 -0.86
CA ILE A 39 -7.09 13.83 -1.19
C ILE A 39 -5.90 14.74 -1.47
N ASN A 40 -6.11 15.85 -2.16
CA ASN A 40 -5.04 16.80 -2.42
C ASN A 40 -4.45 17.37 -1.13
N VAL A 41 -5.31 17.75 -0.19
CA VAL A 41 -4.85 18.25 1.11
C VAL A 41 -4.07 17.17 1.85
N MET A 42 -4.58 15.95 1.86
CA MET A 42 -3.91 14.82 2.52
C MET A 42 -2.55 14.54 1.89
N PHE A 43 -2.46 14.61 0.57
CA PHE A 43 -1.18 14.41 -0.12
C PHE A 43 -0.17 15.48 0.28
N ASN A 44 -0.58 16.74 0.30
CA ASN A 44 0.30 17.85 0.66
C ASN A 44 0.78 17.77 2.12
N ASN A 45 -0.01 17.15 2.98
CA ASN A 45 0.31 17.02 4.40
C ASN A 45 0.92 15.67 4.75
N ASN A 46 1.23 14.84 3.76
CA ASN A 46 1.76 13.48 3.95
C ASN A 46 0.85 12.62 4.83
N GLN A 47 -0.45 12.71 4.60
CA GLN A 47 -1.47 12.01 5.39
C GLN A 47 -2.26 10.99 4.58
N LEU A 48 -1.66 10.45 3.54
CA LEU A 48 -2.34 9.46 2.70
C LEU A 48 -2.31 8.04 3.28
N ASP A 49 -1.44 7.79 4.24
CA ASP A 49 -1.27 6.45 4.80
C ASP A 49 -2.54 5.96 5.49
N LEU A 50 -2.75 4.66 5.44
CA LEU A 50 -3.94 4.02 6.00
C LEU A 50 -3.55 2.90 6.97
N LEU A 51 -4.33 2.76 8.03
CA LEU A 51 -4.25 1.60 8.90
C LEU A 51 -5.66 1.05 9.05
N LEU A 52 -5.88 -0.16 8.56
CA LEU A 52 -7.18 -0.81 8.54
C LEU A 52 -7.13 -2.14 9.24
N GLU A 53 -8.28 -2.57 9.73
CA GLU A 53 -8.42 -3.84 10.44
C GLU A 53 -9.56 -4.66 9.86
N ASN A 54 -9.42 -5.97 9.95
CA ASN A 54 -10.54 -6.88 9.79
C ASN A 54 -10.55 -7.83 11.00
N ASN A 55 -11.33 -8.88 10.93
CA ASN A 55 -11.46 -9.80 12.08
C ASN A 55 -10.18 -10.58 12.39
N ASN A 56 -9.26 -10.65 11.44
CA ASN A 56 -8.10 -11.52 11.55
C ASN A 56 -6.79 -10.75 11.70
N ASN A 57 -6.64 -9.63 11.03
CA ASN A 57 -5.38 -8.91 11.01
C ASN A 57 -5.56 -7.45 10.62
N LYS A 58 -4.45 -6.75 10.58
CA LYS A 58 -4.38 -5.35 10.15
C LYS A 58 -3.64 -5.25 8.83
N ILE A 59 -3.88 -4.15 8.12
CA ILE A 59 -3.06 -3.78 6.98
C ILE A 59 -2.69 -2.30 7.12
N PHE A 60 -1.40 -2.00 6.96
CA PHE A 60 -0.90 -0.64 6.89
C PHE A 60 -0.56 -0.33 5.44
N VAL A 61 -1.11 0.74 4.90
CA VAL A 61 -0.82 1.17 3.54
C VAL A 61 0.03 2.42 3.60
N LYS A 62 1.27 2.30 3.14
CA LYS A 62 2.24 3.38 3.14
C LYS A 62 2.37 3.94 1.74
N TYR A 63 2.11 5.24 1.59
CA TYR A 63 2.31 5.92 0.31
C TYR A 63 3.73 6.47 0.25
N TYR A 64 4.51 5.98 -0.68
CA TYR A 64 5.90 6.40 -0.85
C TYR A 64 6.08 6.95 -2.27
N LEU A 65 5.66 8.20 -2.48
CA LEU A 65 5.54 8.78 -3.81
C LEU A 65 6.57 9.88 -4.10
N GLY A 66 7.25 10.40 -3.08
CA GLY A 66 8.11 11.56 -3.25
C GLY A 66 9.45 11.27 -3.90
N LYS A 67 9.93 10.05 -3.81
CA LYS A 67 11.22 9.66 -4.36
C LYS A 67 11.25 8.16 -4.56
N SER A 68 12.31 7.68 -5.22
CA SER A 68 12.45 6.25 -5.49
C SER A 68 12.61 5.44 -4.21
N LEU A 69 11.90 4.35 -4.11
CA LEU A 69 12.03 3.44 -3.00
C LEU A 69 13.30 2.61 -3.17
N ARG A 70 14.09 2.53 -2.11
CA ARG A 70 15.33 1.75 -2.10
C ARG A 70 15.24 0.66 -1.04
N PRO A 71 16.07 -0.40 -1.15
CA PRO A 71 16.06 -1.47 -0.15
C PRO A 71 16.16 -0.98 1.28
N ASN A 72 17.04 -0.01 1.55
CA ASN A 72 17.19 0.53 2.90
C ASN A 72 15.92 1.18 3.41
N ASN A 73 15.17 1.84 2.54
CA ASN A 73 13.91 2.45 2.92
C ASN A 73 12.90 1.40 3.39
N ILE A 74 12.87 0.27 2.69
CA ILE A 74 11.99 -0.83 3.07
C ILE A 74 12.37 -1.37 4.45
N LEU A 75 13.65 -1.55 4.69
CA LEU A 75 14.14 -2.05 5.97
C LEU A 75 13.78 -1.09 7.11
N GLU A 76 13.92 0.22 6.88
CA GLU A 76 13.57 1.23 7.86
C GLU A 76 12.07 1.23 8.16
N ILE A 77 11.25 1.18 7.12
CA ILE A 77 9.79 1.16 7.28
C ILE A 77 9.36 -0.09 8.06
N ALA A 78 9.91 -1.24 7.70
CA ALA A 78 9.59 -2.48 8.38
C ALA A 78 10.01 -2.43 9.84
N GLU A 79 11.21 -1.92 10.11
CA GLU A 79 11.71 -1.79 11.48
C GLU A 79 10.80 -0.89 12.31
N ASP A 80 10.40 0.24 11.76
CA ASP A 80 9.54 1.17 12.47
C ASP A 80 8.17 0.56 12.79
N LEU A 81 7.54 -0.07 11.82
CA LEU A 81 6.16 -0.54 11.97
C LEU A 81 6.05 -1.85 12.75
N PHE A 82 7.01 -2.75 12.57
CA PHE A 82 6.93 -4.07 13.19
C PHE A 82 7.68 -4.16 14.51
N ASN A 83 8.74 -3.42 14.70
CA ASN A 83 9.59 -3.56 15.87
C ASN A 83 9.59 -2.36 16.79
N LEU A 84 9.75 -1.13 16.28
CA LEU A 84 9.88 0.05 17.12
C LEU A 84 8.53 0.57 17.60
N GLU A 85 7.60 0.79 16.68
CA GLU A 85 6.28 1.30 17.04
C GLU A 85 5.28 0.18 17.31
N GLU A 86 5.61 -1.00 16.86
CA GLU A 86 4.77 -2.20 17.05
C GLU A 86 3.32 -2.00 16.59
N ILE A 87 3.15 -1.21 15.53
CA ILE A 87 1.83 -0.99 14.91
C ILE A 87 1.34 -2.27 14.26
N LEU A 88 2.27 -3.03 13.65
CA LEU A 88 1.95 -4.28 12.97
C LEU A 88 2.63 -5.47 13.63
N ASN A 89 1.95 -6.59 13.61
CA ASN A 89 2.48 -7.89 14.02
C ASN A 89 2.89 -8.69 12.79
N LYS A 90 3.60 -9.78 13.00
CA LYS A 90 4.04 -10.63 11.89
C LYS A 90 2.90 -11.28 11.12
N THR A 91 1.70 -11.30 11.69
CA THR A 91 0.51 -11.79 11.01
C THR A 91 -0.20 -10.71 10.21
N ASP A 92 0.22 -9.47 10.35
CA ASP A 92 -0.36 -8.33 9.64
C ASP A 92 0.35 -8.08 8.32
N GLU A 93 -0.19 -7.17 7.52
CA GLU A 93 0.33 -6.87 6.19
C GLU A 93 0.81 -5.42 6.10
N LEU A 94 1.87 -5.22 5.33
CA LEU A 94 2.33 -3.89 4.94
C LEU A 94 2.25 -3.79 3.42
N LEU A 95 1.50 -2.81 2.93
CA LEU A 95 1.43 -2.50 1.51
C LEU A 95 2.08 -1.14 1.28
N ILE A 96 3.05 -1.11 0.38
CA ILE A 96 3.72 0.15 0.02
C ILE A 96 3.30 0.52 -1.40
N ILE A 97 2.80 1.74 -1.57
CA ILE A 97 2.39 2.25 -2.87
C ILE A 97 3.48 3.19 -3.37
N VAL A 98 4.01 2.88 -4.53
CA VAL A 98 5.10 3.65 -5.14
C VAL A 98 4.65 4.22 -6.47
N LYS A 99 5.42 5.17 -6.99
CA LYS A 99 5.08 5.82 -8.24
C LYS A 99 5.32 4.92 -9.44
N ASP A 100 6.45 4.24 -9.47
CA ASP A 100 6.87 3.40 -10.58
C ASP A 100 7.10 1.96 -10.12
N ASP A 101 7.18 1.06 -11.09
CA ASP A 101 7.42 -0.35 -10.78
C ASP A 101 8.76 -0.57 -10.07
N ILE A 102 8.82 -1.61 -9.26
CA ILE A 102 10.02 -1.94 -8.50
C ILE A 102 11.00 -2.74 -9.33
N ASN A 103 12.27 -2.68 -8.92
CA ASN A 103 13.33 -3.46 -9.58
C ASN A 103 13.65 -4.74 -8.77
N ASP A 104 14.62 -5.51 -9.27
CA ASP A 104 14.98 -6.77 -8.65
C ASP A 104 15.58 -6.64 -7.26
N SER A 105 16.32 -5.55 -7.02
CA SER A 105 16.88 -5.30 -5.68
C SER A 105 15.80 -5.19 -4.63
N ILE A 106 14.72 -4.51 -4.97
CA ILE A 106 13.57 -4.37 -4.08
C ILE A 106 12.92 -5.73 -3.85
N LYS A 107 12.70 -6.49 -4.93
CA LYS A 107 12.09 -7.83 -4.82
C LYS A 107 12.91 -8.74 -3.93
N ASN A 108 14.23 -8.71 -4.07
CA ASN A 108 15.12 -9.52 -3.25
C ASN A 108 15.04 -9.14 -1.78
N THR A 109 14.93 -7.85 -1.49
CA THR A 109 14.77 -7.37 -0.12
C THR A 109 13.49 -7.88 0.51
N LEU A 110 12.39 -7.88 -0.25
CA LEU A 110 11.13 -8.42 0.23
C LEU A 110 11.22 -9.91 0.55
N ILE A 111 11.89 -10.65 -0.31
CA ILE A 111 12.10 -12.08 -0.10
C ILE A 111 12.92 -12.33 1.16
N GLN A 112 13.98 -11.54 1.36
CA GLN A 112 14.81 -11.67 2.56
C GLN A 112 14.02 -11.41 3.83
N LEU A 113 13.19 -10.38 3.84
CA LEU A 113 12.37 -10.07 5.01
C LEU A 113 11.39 -11.19 5.31
N TRP A 114 10.81 -11.77 4.29
CA TRP A 114 9.91 -12.91 4.48
C TRP A 114 10.66 -14.12 5.03
N GLU A 115 11.80 -14.45 4.44
CA GLU A 115 12.56 -15.65 4.83
C GLU A 115 13.21 -15.51 6.21
N GLN A 116 13.72 -14.33 6.53
CA GLN A 116 14.48 -14.12 7.75
C GLN A 116 13.64 -13.68 8.93
N GLN A 117 12.60 -12.90 8.68
CA GLN A 117 11.81 -12.30 9.76
C GLN A 117 10.33 -12.59 9.68
N ASN A 118 9.89 -13.31 8.67
CA ASN A 118 8.47 -13.62 8.44
C ASN A 118 7.61 -12.37 8.30
N ILE A 119 8.19 -11.29 7.80
CA ILE A 119 7.48 -10.05 7.54
C ILE A 119 6.99 -10.05 6.10
N PHE A 120 5.69 -9.89 5.92
CA PHE A 120 5.09 -9.87 4.59
C PHE A 120 4.84 -8.44 4.14
N ILE A 121 5.50 -8.04 3.05
CA ILE A 121 5.37 -6.72 2.48
C ILE A 121 5.00 -6.87 1.00
N SER A 122 3.96 -6.16 0.59
CA SER A 122 3.58 -6.07 -0.82
C SER A 122 3.87 -4.66 -1.31
N ILE A 123 4.27 -4.53 -2.56
CA ILE A 123 4.51 -3.23 -3.18
C ILE A 123 3.74 -3.18 -4.49
N ILE A 124 3.02 -2.10 -4.69
CA ILE A 124 2.27 -1.92 -5.93
C ILE A 124 2.50 -0.49 -6.42
N SER A 125 2.62 -0.33 -7.74
CA SER A 125 2.78 1.00 -8.31
C SER A 125 1.43 1.69 -8.45
N LEU A 126 1.48 3.02 -8.40
CA LEU A 126 0.29 3.84 -8.57
C LEU A 126 -0.38 3.57 -9.92
N LYS A 127 0.40 3.29 -10.94
CA LYS A 127 -0.11 2.98 -12.26
C LYS A 127 -1.03 1.76 -12.25
N ARG A 128 -0.66 0.74 -11.51
CA ARG A 128 -1.43 -0.50 -11.45
C ARG A 128 -2.73 -0.31 -10.67
N LEU A 129 -2.72 0.58 -9.69
CA LEU A 129 -3.92 0.85 -8.91
C LEU A 129 -4.96 1.69 -9.63
N GLN A 130 -4.60 2.31 -10.75
CA GLN A 130 -5.59 3.05 -11.52
C GLN A 130 -6.62 2.15 -12.18
N TYR A 131 -6.33 0.87 -12.26
CA TYR A 131 -7.25 -0.12 -12.78
C TYR A 131 -7.74 -0.99 -11.64
N ASN A 132 -9.02 -1.30 -11.64
CA ASN A 132 -9.54 -2.22 -10.62
C ASN A 132 -9.04 -3.63 -10.96
N ILE A 133 -8.02 -4.05 -10.23
CA ILE A 133 -7.35 -5.32 -10.46
C ILE A 133 -8.32 -6.50 -10.33
N LEU A 134 -9.30 -6.38 -9.45
CA LEU A 134 -10.25 -7.46 -9.21
C LEU A 134 -11.20 -7.66 -10.38
N ASN A 135 -11.41 -6.65 -11.20
CA ASN A 135 -12.20 -6.78 -12.41
C ASN A 135 -11.42 -7.34 -13.58
N HIS A 136 -10.12 -7.48 -13.42
CA HIS A 136 -9.29 -8.09 -14.44
C HIS A 136 -9.23 -9.58 -14.17
N VAL A 137 -9.86 -10.34 -15.01
CA VAL A 137 -9.93 -11.80 -14.85
C VAL A 137 -8.57 -12.45 -14.80
N LEU A 138 -7.56 -11.73 -15.18
CA LEU A 138 -6.20 -12.25 -15.18
C LEU A 138 -5.55 -12.29 -13.82
N VAL A 139 -6.20 -11.75 -12.80
CA VAL A 139 -5.68 -11.87 -11.44
C VAL A 139 -6.05 -13.26 -10.93
N PRO A 140 -5.14 -14.20 -10.92
CA PRO A 140 -5.46 -15.55 -10.45
C PRO A 140 -5.71 -15.54 -8.96
N LYS A 141 -6.66 -16.32 -8.54
CA LYS A 141 -7.00 -16.40 -7.13
C LYS A 141 -5.84 -16.88 -6.29
N HIS A 142 -5.05 -17.79 -6.80
CA HIS A 142 -3.91 -18.33 -6.06
C HIS A 142 -2.82 -17.29 -5.80
N ILE A 143 -2.72 -16.26 -6.62
CA ILE A 143 -1.80 -15.16 -6.35
C ILE A 143 -2.28 -14.38 -5.15
N ILE A 144 -3.58 -14.19 -5.04
CA ILE A 144 -4.15 -13.45 -3.92
C ILE A 144 -3.98 -14.21 -2.62
N MET A 145 -4.02 -15.52 -2.70
CA MET A 145 -3.95 -16.35 -1.51
C MET A 145 -2.54 -16.70 -1.06
N SER A 146 -1.60 -16.51 -1.94
CA SER A 146 -0.22 -16.86 -1.63
C SER A 146 0.43 -15.88 -0.69
#